data_355d41c546593178add96910117360b9
#
_entry.id   355d41c546593178add96910117360b9
#
_cell.length_a   1.000
_cell.length_b   1.000
_cell.length_c   1.000
_cell.angle_alpha   90.00
_cell.angle_beta   90.00
_cell.angle_gamma   90.00
#
_symmetry.space_group_name_H-M   'P 1'
#
loop_
_entity.id
_entity.type
_entity.pdbx_description
1 polymer ?
#
loop_
_entity_poly.entity_id
_entity_poly.type
_entity_poly.pdbx_seq_one_letter_code
_entity_poly.pdbx_strand_id
1 'polypeptide(L)'
;MKVLVLNGSPKAERSNTLNITKAFLKGFPADTEVEQVNLYKKDIKPCLGCFSCWSRTPGQCVIKDDMQDIYEKIKAADIVIESFPLYFFGMPSQMKATTDRCLPFMLPYMGNLVEDKNASFHELRDESMHEKRLVVITTCGYVDEKPMYPALLKQLDLIAGEGHYTAILCPEGELFIADKAKRQREGYLAEITRAGAEFAQNRALSEETKKLSLIHISEPTRLQLIS
;
A
#
# COMPACT_ATOMS: atom_id res chain seq x y z
N MET A 1 -5.89 13.69 -12.42
CA MET A 1 -5.81 12.44 -11.63
C MET A 1 -5.20 12.77 -10.28
N LYS A 2 -5.82 12.30 -9.19
CA LYS A 2 -5.37 12.57 -7.81
C LYS A 2 -4.84 11.29 -7.17
N VAL A 3 -3.63 11.34 -6.65
CA VAL A 3 -2.97 10.21 -5.97
C VAL A 3 -2.68 10.58 -4.53
N LEU A 4 -3.16 9.78 -3.60
CA LEU A 4 -2.83 9.88 -2.19
C LEU A 4 -1.78 8.83 -1.82
N VAL A 5 -0.65 9.25 -1.28
CA VAL A 5 0.37 8.36 -0.72
C VAL A 5 0.27 8.37 0.80
N LEU A 6 -0.08 7.22 1.38
CA LEU A 6 -0.04 6.98 2.82
C LEU A 6 1.31 6.33 3.16
N ASN A 7 2.25 7.13 3.66
CA ASN A 7 3.57 6.64 4.04
C ASN A 7 3.56 6.14 5.49
N GLY A 8 3.53 4.81 5.64
CA GLY A 8 3.56 4.10 6.92
C GLY A 8 4.96 3.78 7.45
N SER A 9 6.00 4.40 6.92
CA SER A 9 7.35 4.21 7.43
C SER A 9 7.67 5.18 8.57
N PRO A 10 8.21 4.72 9.72
CA PRO A 10 8.66 5.62 10.78
C PRO A 10 9.84 6.50 10.36
N LYS A 11 10.57 6.13 9.29
CA LYS A 11 11.65 6.93 8.73
C LYS A 11 11.15 8.11 7.88
N ALA A 12 9.84 8.25 7.68
CA ALA A 12 9.19 9.30 6.89
C ALA A 12 9.88 9.51 5.54
N GLU A 13 10.41 10.70 5.25
CA GLU A 13 11.06 11.01 3.97
C GLU A 13 12.31 10.17 3.66
N ARG A 14 12.92 9.58 4.68
CA ARG A 14 14.11 8.70 4.53
C ARG A 14 13.76 7.23 4.36
N SER A 15 12.49 6.93 4.09
CA SER A 15 12.03 5.56 3.87
C SER A 15 12.57 4.97 2.57
N ASN A 16 13.12 3.76 2.64
CA ASN A 16 13.55 3.02 1.46
C ASN A 16 12.33 2.68 0.57
N THR A 17 11.21 2.29 1.18
CA THR A 17 9.97 2.01 0.45
C THR A 17 9.46 3.25 -0.30
N LEU A 18 9.59 4.44 0.30
CA LEU A 18 9.18 5.67 -0.35
C LEU A 18 10.00 6.00 -1.61
N ASN A 19 11.26 5.54 -1.70
CA ASN A 19 12.04 5.68 -2.92
C ASN A 19 11.42 4.89 -4.08
N ILE A 20 10.89 3.70 -3.81
CA ILE A 20 10.16 2.88 -4.79
C ILE A 20 8.87 3.60 -5.20
N THR A 21 8.11 4.09 -4.23
CA THR A 21 6.88 4.85 -4.47
C THR A 21 7.14 6.08 -5.34
N LYS A 22 8.21 6.83 -5.07
CA LYS A 22 8.61 7.98 -5.89
C LYS A 22 8.99 7.58 -7.31
N ALA A 23 9.69 6.44 -7.49
CA ALA A 23 10.01 5.92 -8.82
C ALA A 23 8.75 5.49 -9.57
N PHE A 24 7.81 4.82 -8.91
CA PHE A 24 6.52 4.46 -9.48
C PHE A 24 5.74 5.70 -9.96
N LEU A 25 5.68 6.72 -9.14
CA LEU A 25 5.00 7.98 -9.46
C LEU A 25 5.69 8.79 -10.59
N LYS A 26 6.98 8.63 -10.81
CA LYS A 26 7.67 9.23 -11.98
C LYS A 26 7.14 8.73 -13.31
N GLY A 27 6.52 7.56 -13.36
CA GLY A 27 5.87 7.02 -14.55
C GLY A 27 4.49 7.62 -14.84
N PHE A 28 3.92 8.37 -13.92
CA PHE A 28 2.61 8.99 -14.08
C PHE A 28 2.68 10.27 -14.93
N PRO A 29 1.56 10.69 -15.56
CA PRO A 29 1.48 11.97 -16.25
C PRO A 29 1.91 13.15 -15.38
N ALA A 30 2.55 14.16 -15.99
CA ALA A 30 3.12 15.30 -15.28
C ALA A 30 2.07 16.19 -14.57
N ASP A 31 0.81 16.13 -14.99
CA ASP A 31 -0.33 16.84 -14.41
C ASP A 31 -1.01 16.05 -13.27
N THR A 32 -0.42 14.91 -12.85
CA THR A 32 -0.94 14.13 -11.73
C THR A 32 -0.74 14.89 -10.42
N GLU A 33 -1.83 15.13 -9.70
CA GLU A 33 -1.78 15.71 -8.35
C GLU A 33 -1.40 14.61 -7.35
N VAL A 34 -0.29 14.77 -6.67
CA VAL A 34 0.20 13.81 -5.66
C VAL A 34 0.22 14.46 -4.29
N GLU A 35 -0.55 13.91 -3.37
CA GLU A 35 -0.50 14.27 -1.96
C GLU A 35 0.12 13.15 -1.13
N GLN A 36 1.06 13.47 -0.22
CA GLN A 36 1.71 12.50 0.66
C GLN A 36 1.40 12.80 2.12
N VAL A 37 0.96 11.79 2.84
CA VAL A 37 0.75 11.82 4.29
C VAL A 37 1.74 10.88 4.98
N ASN A 38 2.58 11.42 5.86
CA ASN A 38 3.46 10.62 6.71
C ASN A 38 2.72 10.24 7.99
N LEU A 39 2.24 9.01 8.08
CA LEU A 39 1.36 8.55 9.15
C LEU A 39 2.00 8.64 10.54
N TYR A 40 3.32 8.45 10.66
CA TYR A 40 4.04 8.61 11.93
C TYR A 40 4.17 10.07 12.41
N LYS A 41 3.78 11.05 11.60
CA LYS A 41 3.70 12.47 11.98
C LYS A 41 2.28 12.90 12.33
N LYS A 42 1.33 11.95 12.35
CA LYS A 42 -0.08 12.19 12.60
C LYS A 42 -0.52 11.58 13.94
N ASP A 43 -1.44 12.24 14.62
CA ASP A 43 -2.13 11.67 15.77
C ASP A 43 -3.23 10.73 15.26
N ILE A 44 -2.92 9.46 15.15
CA ILE A 44 -3.85 8.41 14.73
C ILE A 44 -3.99 7.42 15.87
N LYS A 45 -5.13 7.50 16.57
CA LYS A 45 -5.44 6.58 17.66
C LYS A 45 -5.91 5.24 17.12
N PRO A 46 -5.63 4.13 17.81
CA PRO A 46 -6.09 2.81 17.40
C PRO A 46 -7.62 2.73 17.36
N CYS A 47 -8.17 1.86 16.52
CA CYS A 47 -9.59 1.55 16.52
C CYS A 47 -9.98 0.88 17.85
N LEU A 48 -11.07 1.34 18.47
CA LEU A 48 -11.58 0.80 19.74
C LEU A 48 -12.57 -0.37 19.54
N GLY A 49 -12.90 -0.74 18.30
CA GLY A 49 -13.89 -1.77 18.02
C GLY A 49 -15.30 -1.42 18.54
N CYS A 50 -15.61 -0.14 18.73
CA CYS A 50 -16.90 0.30 19.30
C CYS A 50 -18.07 0.24 18.32
N PHE A 51 -17.81 0.01 17.04
CA PHE A 51 -18.79 -0.07 15.94
C PHE A 51 -19.78 1.09 15.84
N SER A 52 -19.48 2.25 16.45
CA SER A 52 -20.33 3.44 16.33
C SER A 52 -20.47 3.89 14.86
N CYS A 53 -19.43 3.71 14.05
CA CYS A 53 -19.45 4.01 12.60
C CYS A 53 -20.38 3.11 11.78
N TRP A 54 -20.91 2.05 12.37
CA TRP A 54 -21.93 1.18 11.77
C TRP A 54 -23.31 1.34 12.41
N SER A 55 -23.39 1.92 13.60
CA SER A 55 -24.63 2.03 14.37
C SER A 55 -25.06 3.47 14.66
N ARG A 56 -24.36 4.16 15.58
CA ARG A 56 -24.77 5.49 16.07
C ARG A 56 -24.40 6.64 15.11
N THR A 57 -23.27 6.51 14.42
CA THR A 57 -22.76 7.52 13.48
C THR A 57 -22.37 6.88 12.15
N PRO A 58 -23.35 6.33 11.39
CA PRO A 58 -23.04 5.58 10.15
C PRO A 58 -22.11 6.34 9.22
N GLY A 59 -21.01 5.69 8.83
CA GLY A 59 -20.00 6.28 7.95
C GLY A 59 -19.03 7.29 8.62
N GLN A 60 -19.15 7.51 9.96
CA GLN A 60 -18.29 8.45 10.68
C GLN A 60 -17.67 7.81 11.93
N CYS A 61 -16.37 7.98 12.11
CA CYS A 61 -15.70 7.55 13.33
C CYS A 61 -15.92 8.57 14.46
N VAL A 62 -16.21 8.07 15.67
CA VAL A 62 -16.42 8.93 16.85
C VAL A 62 -15.11 9.46 17.45
N ILE A 63 -13.97 8.83 17.15
CA ILE A 63 -12.66 9.26 17.62
C ILE A 63 -12.25 10.50 16.82
N LYS A 64 -11.96 11.59 17.54
CA LYS A 64 -11.52 12.86 16.95
C LYS A 64 -10.00 12.93 16.99
N ASP A 65 -9.38 12.80 15.83
CA ASP A 65 -7.93 12.85 15.62
C ASP A 65 -7.64 13.13 14.12
N ASP A 66 -6.38 13.01 13.68
CA ASP A 66 -5.98 13.29 12.30
C ASP A 66 -6.61 12.35 11.26
N MET A 67 -7.28 11.26 11.67
CA MET A 67 -8.00 10.40 10.72
C MET A 67 -9.15 11.12 10.00
N GLN A 68 -9.71 12.19 10.58
CA GLN A 68 -10.78 12.95 9.91
C GLN A 68 -10.27 13.57 8.58
N ASP A 69 -9.06 14.14 8.62
CA ASP A 69 -8.39 14.70 7.42
C ASP A 69 -8.03 13.57 6.42
N ILE A 70 -7.54 12.43 6.93
CA ILE A 70 -7.18 11.29 6.10
C ILE A 70 -8.41 10.70 5.38
N TYR A 71 -9.57 10.62 6.02
CA TYR A 71 -10.80 10.17 5.37
C TYR A 71 -11.17 11.03 4.15
N GLU A 72 -11.11 12.35 4.30
CA GLU A 72 -11.43 13.26 3.20
C GLU A 72 -10.42 13.14 2.04
N LYS A 73 -9.13 12.96 2.36
CA LYS A 73 -8.09 12.71 1.36
C LYS A 73 -8.29 11.38 0.61
N ILE A 74 -8.66 10.30 1.33
CA ILE A 74 -8.99 9.01 0.71
C ILE A 74 -10.20 9.15 -0.22
N LYS A 75 -11.24 9.85 0.20
CA LYS A 75 -12.43 10.09 -0.64
C LYS A 75 -12.10 10.89 -1.89
N ALA A 76 -11.21 11.89 -1.79
CA ALA A 76 -10.86 12.76 -2.90
C ALA A 76 -9.88 12.12 -3.91
N ALA A 77 -9.16 11.08 -3.52
CA ALA A 77 -8.16 10.42 -4.36
C ALA A 77 -8.79 9.45 -5.36
N ASP A 78 -8.23 9.37 -6.58
CA ASP A 78 -8.51 8.33 -7.57
C ASP A 78 -7.70 7.05 -7.27
N ILE A 79 -6.49 7.24 -6.73
CA ILE A 79 -5.56 6.18 -6.40
C ILE A 79 -5.05 6.40 -4.98
N VAL A 80 -5.09 5.37 -4.15
CA VAL A 80 -4.44 5.35 -2.83
C VAL A 80 -3.24 4.42 -2.89
N ILE A 81 -2.07 4.94 -2.54
CA ILE A 81 -0.83 4.17 -2.45
C ILE A 81 -0.45 4.02 -0.99
N GLU A 82 -0.50 2.81 -0.47
CA GLU A 82 0.03 2.45 0.84
C GLU A 82 1.51 2.08 0.70
N SER A 83 2.40 2.91 1.25
CA SER A 83 3.86 2.77 1.14
C SER A 83 4.47 2.51 2.51
N PHE A 84 4.93 1.28 2.79
CA PHE A 84 5.44 0.93 4.12
C PHE A 84 6.44 -0.23 4.10
N PRO A 85 7.39 -0.29 5.06
CA PRO A 85 8.21 -1.47 5.27
C PRO A 85 7.39 -2.59 5.89
N LEU A 86 7.66 -3.84 5.51
CA LEU A 86 7.08 -5.01 6.16
C LEU A 86 7.67 -5.17 7.58
N TYR A 87 6.84 -5.02 8.60
CA TYR A 87 7.25 -5.21 9.99
C TYR A 87 6.55 -6.43 10.57
N PHE A 88 7.33 -7.37 11.04
CA PHE A 88 6.85 -8.62 11.63
C PHE A 88 5.76 -9.30 10.77
N PHE A 89 6.03 -9.41 9.46
CA PHE A 89 5.19 -10.02 8.43
C PHE A 89 3.87 -9.28 8.13
N GLY A 90 3.73 -8.04 8.54
CA GLY A 90 2.52 -7.24 8.35
C GLY A 90 2.80 -5.74 8.22
N MET A 91 1.73 -4.96 8.36
CA MET A 91 1.78 -3.51 8.34
C MET A 91 2.44 -2.96 9.61
N PRO A 92 3.23 -1.87 9.53
CA PRO A 92 3.68 -1.12 10.70
C PRO A 92 2.48 -0.55 11.49
N SER A 93 2.69 -0.28 12.77
CA SER A 93 1.62 0.10 13.71
C SER A 93 0.73 1.25 13.21
N GLN A 94 1.31 2.34 12.71
CA GLN A 94 0.51 3.48 12.24
C GLN A 94 -0.24 3.18 10.93
N MET A 95 0.33 2.38 10.03
CA MET A 95 -0.39 1.91 8.83
C MET A 95 -1.55 1.01 9.24
N LYS A 96 -1.30 0.05 10.14
CA LYS A 96 -2.35 -0.86 10.65
C LYS A 96 -3.46 -0.09 11.37
N ALA A 97 -3.10 0.89 12.21
CA ALA A 97 -4.09 1.74 12.88
C ALA A 97 -4.94 2.51 11.86
N THR A 98 -4.33 3.06 10.81
CA THR A 98 -5.05 3.74 9.72
C THR A 98 -6.01 2.78 9.01
N THR A 99 -5.55 1.58 8.66
CA THR A 99 -6.37 0.55 8.00
C THR A 99 -7.54 0.11 8.89
N ASP A 100 -7.30 -0.16 10.19
CA ASP A 100 -8.36 -0.53 11.14
C ASP A 100 -9.42 0.58 11.32
N ARG A 101 -9.01 1.83 11.12
CA ARG A 101 -9.88 3.00 11.20
C ARG A 101 -10.66 3.25 9.90
N CYS A 102 -10.48 2.45 8.82
CA CYS A 102 -11.25 2.57 7.59
C CYS A 102 -12.64 1.90 7.64
N LEU A 103 -13.03 1.28 8.75
CA LEU A 103 -14.39 0.74 8.95
C LEU A 103 -15.56 1.68 8.60
N PRO A 104 -15.46 3.03 8.74
CA PRO A 104 -16.53 3.93 8.29
C PRO A 104 -16.85 3.84 6.80
N PHE A 105 -15.89 3.42 5.96
CA PHE A 105 -16.10 3.24 4.51
C PHE A 105 -16.85 1.95 4.16
N MET A 106 -16.99 1.05 5.12
CA MET A 106 -17.57 -0.29 4.91
C MET A 106 -18.94 -0.40 5.54
N LEU A 107 -19.79 -1.25 4.97
CA LEU A 107 -21.04 -1.68 5.56
C LEU A 107 -20.80 -2.79 6.58
N PRO A 108 -21.65 -2.89 7.62
CA PRO A 108 -21.61 -4.02 8.54
C PRO A 108 -21.90 -5.32 7.76
N TYR A 109 -21.22 -6.40 8.13
CA TYR A 109 -21.49 -7.72 7.57
C TYR A 109 -22.93 -8.15 7.86
N MET A 110 -23.70 -8.46 6.82
CA MET A 110 -25.12 -8.79 6.92
C MET A 110 -25.43 -10.30 6.79
N GLY A 111 -24.41 -11.15 6.96
CA GLY A 111 -24.61 -12.61 6.97
C GLY A 111 -24.57 -13.32 5.62
N ASN A 112 -24.52 -12.60 4.54
CA ASN A 112 -24.31 -13.21 3.22
C ASN A 112 -22.82 -13.35 2.99
N LEU A 113 -22.31 -14.59 3.11
CA LEU A 113 -21.00 -14.91 2.56
C LEU A 113 -21.13 -14.70 1.05
N VAL A 114 -20.41 -13.70 0.55
CA VAL A 114 -20.32 -13.51 -0.88
C VAL A 114 -19.65 -14.76 -1.43
N GLU A 115 -20.33 -15.51 -2.30
CA GLU A 115 -19.77 -16.71 -2.94
C GLU A 115 -18.61 -16.34 -3.88
N ASP A 116 -18.51 -15.06 -4.24
CA ASP A 116 -17.41 -14.51 -5.04
C ASP A 116 -16.13 -14.40 -4.21
N LYS A 117 -15.19 -15.29 -4.50
CA LYS A 117 -13.86 -15.31 -3.87
C LYS A 117 -13.05 -14.03 -4.09
N ASN A 118 -13.44 -13.21 -5.06
CA ASN A 118 -12.76 -11.95 -5.41
C ASN A 118 -13.36 -10.73 -4.72
N ALA A 119 -14.49 -10.88 -4.03
CA ALA A 119 -15.08 -9.77 -3.29
C ALA A 119 -14.37 -9.53 -1.95
N SER A 120 -14.33 -8.27 -1.52
CA SER A 120 -13.94 -7.93 -0.16
C SER A 120 -14.93 -8.52 0.85
N PHE A 121 -14.47 -8.78 2.08
CA PHE A 121 -15.32 -9.36 3.12
C PHE A 121 -16.47 -8.42 3.56
N HIS A 122 -16.32 -7.12 3.35
CA HIS A 122 -17.34 -6.10 3.60
C HIS A 122 -17.60 -5.28 2.34
N GLU A 123 -18.86 -5.04 2.06
CA GLU A 123 -19.27 -4.11 1.00
C GLU A 123 -18.87 -2.67 1.34
N LEU A 124 -18.51 -1.88 0.32
CA LEU A 124 -18.26 -0.46 0.49
C LEU A 124 -19.58 0.30 0.69
N ARG A 125 -19.57 1.29 1.56
CA ARG A 125 -20.73 2.14 1.84
C ARG A 125 -21.07 3.09 0.69
N ASP A 126 -20.04 3.51 -0.04
CA ASP A 126 -20.15 4.49 -1.13
C ASP A 126 -19.67 3.82 -2.42
N GLU A 127 -20.57 3.73 -3.40
CA GLU A 127 -20.30 3.10 -4.69
C GLU A 127 -19.13 3.79 -5.43
N SER A 128 -18.93 5.10 -5.24
CA SER A 128 -17.81 5.83 -5.84
C SER A 128 -16.43 5.31 -5.39
N MET A 129 -16.38 4.63 -4.24
CA MET A 129 -15.15 4.01 -3.73
C MET A 129 -14.70 2.80 -4.57
N HIS A 130 -15.60 2.14 -5.32
CA HIS A 130 -15.27 1.01 -6.19
C HIS A 130 -14.39 1.40 -7.38
N GLU A 131 -14.44 2.65 -7.82
CA GLU A 131 -13.63 3.15 -8.92
C GLU A 131 -12.19 3.45 -8.49
N LYS A 132 -11.94 3.57 -7.20
CA LYS A 132 -10.60 3.84 -6.66
C LYS A 132 -9.69 2.64 -6.84
N ARG A 133 -8.40 2.92 -6.96
CA ARG A 133 -7.39 1.86 -7.06
C ARG A 133 -6.50 1.90 -5.83
N LEU A 134 -6.30 0.74 -5.24
CA LEU A 134 -5.35 0.52 -4.15
C LEU A 134 -4.05 -0.03 -4.71
N VAL A 135 -2.94 0.62 -4.39
CA VAL A 135 -1.59 0.15 -4.68
C VAL A 135 -0.86 -0.01 -3.36
N VAL A 136 -0.28 -1.18 -3.12
CA VAL A 136 0.53 -1.45 -1.93
C VAL A 136 1.97 -1.62 -2.35
N ILE A 137 2.84 -0.77 -1.83
CA ILE A 137 4.29 -0.82 -2.08
C ILE A 137 4.96 -1.12 -0.74
N THR A 138 5.64 -2.26 -0.66
CA THR A 138 6.25 -2.69 0.60
C THR A 138 7.64 -3.28 0.37
N THR A 139 8.52 -3.10 1.37
CA THR A 139 9.88 -3.63 1.36
C THR A 139 10.11 -4.51 2.58
N CYS A 140 10.88 -5.58 2.43
CA CYS A 140 11.42 -6.34 3.56
C CYS A 140 12.95 -6.41 3.50
N GLY A 141 13.60 -6.80 4.60
CA GLY A 141 15.05 -6.98 4.66
C GLY A 141 15.53 -8.37 4.22
N TYR A 142 14.61 -9.28 3.90
CA TYR A 142 14.93 -10.66 3.52
C TYR A 142 15.21 -10.78 2.03
N VAL A 143 16.03 -11.77 1.64
CA VAL A 143 16.36 -12.09 0.25
C VAL A 143 15.22 -12.85 -0.41
N ASP A 144 14.58 -13.79 0.32
CA ASP A 144 13.47 -14.58 -0.20
C ASP A 144 12.13 -13.94 0.22
N GLU A 145 11.38 -13.46 -0.77
CA GLU A 145 10.08 -12.83 -0.56
C GLU A 145 8.95 -13.82 -0.31
N LYS A 146 9.06 -15.06 -0.84
CA LYS A 146 7.96 -16.02 -0.84
C LYS A 146 7.37 -16.32 0.53
N PRO A 147 8.18 -16.56 1.59
CA PRO A 147 7.63 -16.77 2.93
C PRO A 147 7.28 -15.47 3.67
N MET A 148 7.66 -14.29 3.15
CA MET A 148 7.57 -13.04 3.91
C MET A 148 6.23 -12.35 3.78
N TYR A 149 5.61 -12.38 2.60
CA TYR A 149 4.42 -11.59 2.30
C TYR A 149 3.07 -12.29 2.40
N PRO A 150 2.94 -13.64 2.48
CA PRO A 150 1.64 -14.30 2.42
C PRO A 150 0.63 -13.83 3.46
N ALA A 151 1.07 -13.50 4.68
CA ALA A 151 0.19 -13.01 5.73
C ALA A 151 -0.38 -11.63 5.39
N LEU A 152 0.46 -10.72 4.87
CA LEU A 152 0.04 -9.40 4.42
C LEU A 152 -0.91 -9.51 3.21
N LEU A 153 -0.55 -10.31 2.21
CA LEU A 153 -1.38 -10.48 1.01
C LEU A 153 -2.75 -11.06 1.37
N LYS A 154 -2.80 -12.05 2.26
CA LYS A 154 -4.08 -12.60 2.74
C LYS A 154 -4.93 -11.56 3.47
N GLN A 155 -4.31 -10.67 4.25
CA GLN A 155 -5.04 -9.56 4.86
C GLN A 155 -5.61 -8.61 3.80
N LEU A 156 -4.84 -8.28 2.77
CA LEU A 156 -5.28 -7.40 1.67
C LEU A 156 -6.41 -8.03 0.86
N ASP A 157 -6.35 -9.34 0.59
CA ASP A 157 -7.42 -10.10 -0.09
C ASP A 157 -8.75 -9.97 0.67
N LEU A 158 -8.71 -10.04 2.01
CA LEU A 158 -9.91 -9.91 2.83
C LEU A 158 -10.45 -8.47 2.90
N ILE A 159 -9.57 -7.46 2.78
CA ILE A 159 -9.94 -6.05 2.85
C ILE A 159 -10.44 -5.53 1.51
N ALA A 160 -9.69 -5.79 0.44
CA ALA A 160 -9.94 -5.20 -0.88
C ALA A 160 -10.55 -6.17 -1.89
N GLY A 161 -10.48 -7.48 -1.64
CA GLY A 161 -10.79 -8.53 -2.60
C GLY A 161 -9.54 -8.98 -3.39
N GLU A 162 -9.47 -10.28 -3.69
CA GLU A 162 -8.37 -10.84 -4.47
C GLU A 162 -8.36 -10.24 -5.89
N GLY A 163 -7.20 -9.69 -6.30
CA GLY A 163 -7.04 -9.05 -7.60
C GLY A 163 -7.56 -7.61 -7.69
N HIS A 164 -8.15 -7.04 -6.64
CA HIS A 164 -8.68 -5.67 -6.62
C HIS A 164 -7.66 -4.64 -6.12
N TYR A 165 -6.44 -5.05 -5.86
CA TYR A 165 -5.31 -4.18 -5.52
C TYR A 165 -4.06 -4.56 -6.34
N THR A 166 -3.11 -3.63 -6.42
CA THR A 166 -1.80 -3.89 -7.02
C THR A 166 -0.75 -3.90 -5.93
N ALA A 167 0.03 -4.99 -5.81
CA ALA A 167 1.12 -5.10 -4.86
C ALA A 167 2.48 -5.03 -5.56
N ILE A 168 3.36 -4.17 -5.08
CA ILE A 168 4.78 -4.08 -5.44
C ILE A 168 5.57 -4.49 -4.21
N LEU A 169 6.13 -5.70 -4.26
CA LEU A 169 6.84 -6.35 -3.16
C LEU A 169 8.34 -6.30 -3.44
N CYS A 170 9.09 -5.60 -2.62
CA CYS A 170 10.53 -5.45 -2.81
C CYS A 170 11.29 -6.14 -1.67
N PRO A 171 11.92 -7.29 -1.93
CA PRO A 171 12.88 -7.88 -1.00
C PRO A 171 14.13 -7.00 -0.91
N GLU A 172 15.00 -7.30 0.04
CA GLU A 172 16.32 -6.67 0.19
C GLU A 172 16.28 -5.13 0.29
N GLY A 173 15.23 -4.58 0.90
CA GLY A 173 15.04 -3.12 1.02
C GLY A 173 16.21 -2.36 1.66
N GLU A 174 17.11 -3.04 2.35
CA GLU A 174 18.33 -2.46 2.91
C GLU A 174 19.37 -2.11 1.85
N LEU A 175 19.35 -2.73 0.67
CA LEU A 175 20.24 -2.40 -0.43
C LEU A 175 20.03 -0.98 -0.98
N PHE A 176 18.92 -0.32 -0.62
CA PHE A 176 18.70 1.08 -0.97
C PHE A 176 19.71 2.04 -0.34
N ILE A 177 20.38 1.65 0.76
CA ILE A 177 21.42 2.45 1.42
C ILE A 177 22.83 1.95 1.12
N ALA A 178 22.99 0.81 0.42
CA ALA A 178 24.28 0.24 0.11
C ALA A 178 24.89 0.85 -1.16
N ASP A 179 26.05 1.50 -1.05
CA ASP A 179 26.74 2.11 -2.20
C ASP A 179 27.09 1.08 -3.28
N LYS A 180 27.48 -0.13 -2.87
CA LYS A 180 27.83 -1.23 -3.79
C LYS A 180 26.66 -1.69 -4.67
N ALA A 181 25.42 -1.48 -4.24
CA ALA A 181 24.21 -1.84 -4.95
C ALA A 181 23.63 -0.71 -5.81
N LYS A 182 24.36 0.39 -6.02
CA LYS A 182 23.85 1.58 -6.71
C LYS A 182 23.31 1.27 -8.11
N ARG A 183 24.07 0.56 -8.92
CA ARG A 183 23.69 0.23 -10.30
C ARG A 183 22.45 -0.65 -10.37
N GLN A 184 22.39 -1.69 -9.51
CA GLN A 184 21.24 -2.61 -9.44
C GLN A 184 19.99 -1.86 -8.98
N ARG A 185 20.12 -1.03 -7.94
CA ARG A 185 19.04 -0.17 -7.46
C ARG A 185 18.51 0.78 -8.53
N GLU A 186 19.40 1.44 -9.29
CA GLU A 186 19.00 2.34 -10.39
C GLU A 186 18.24 1.58 -11.48
N GLY A 187 18.70 0.38 -11.84
CA GLY A 187 18.01 -0.52 -12.78
C GLY A 187 16.62 -0.89 -12.28
N TYR A 188 16.51 -1.35 -11.02
CA TYR A 188 15.24 -1.68 -10.39
C TYR A 188 14.26 -0.49 -10.37
N LEU A 189 14.72 0.69 -9.97
CA LEU A 189 13.89 1.89 -9.95
C LEU A 189 13.43 2.33 -11.35
N ALA A 190 14.22 2.08 -12.39
CA ALA A 190 13.81 2.33 -13.78
C ALA A 190 12.67 1.39 -14.20
N GLU A 191 12.72 0.10 -13.83
CA GLU A 191 11.61 -0.86 -14.06
C GLU A 191 10.34 -0.42 -13.31
N ILE A 192 10.48 0.00 -12.05
CA ILE A 192 9.35 0.52 -11.26
C ILE A 192 8.75 1.78 -11.93
N THR A 193 9.56 2.62 -12.53
CA THR A 193 9.05 3.79 -13.28
C THR A 193 8.24 3.35 -14.51
N ARG A 194 8.67 2.32 -15.23
CA ARG A 194 7.90 1.74 -16.33
C ARG A 194 6.58 1.13 -15.87
N ALA A 195 6.63 0.39 -14.75
CA ALA A 195 5.42 -0.14 -14.12
C ALA A 195 4.44 0.97 -13.73
N GLY A 196 4.94 2.09 -13.24
CA GLY A 196 4.13 3.27 -12.94
C GLY A 196 3.44 3.86 -14.17
N ALA A 197 4.13 3.96 -15.30
CA ALA A 197 3.57 4.44 -16.56
C ALA A 197 2.48 3.49 -17.08
N GLU A 198 2.72 2.19 -17.05
CA GLU A 198 1.73 1.18 -17.42
C GLU A 198 0.48 1.26 -16.53
N PHE A 199 0.66 1.34 -15.21
CA PHE A 199 -0.43 1.44 -14.26
C PHE A 199 -1.25 2.73 -14.45
N ALA A 200 -0.60 3.84 -14.71
CA ALA A 200 -1.28 5.12 -14.95
C ALA A 200 -2.21 5.07 -16.15
N GLN A 201 -1.86 4.31 -17.19
CA GLN A 201 -2.67 4.11 -18.40
C GLN A 201 -3.78 3.09 -18.19
N ASN A 202 -3.46 1.93 -17.62
CA ASN A 202 -4.32 0.75 -17.62
C ASN A 202 -5.05 0.51 -16.31
N ARG A 203 -4.69 1.24 -15.23
CA ARG A 203 -5.16 1.02 -13.85
C ARG A 203 -4.86 -0.37 -13.30
N ALA A 204 -3.95 -1.10 -13.96
CA ALA A 204 -3.48 -2.42 -13.62
C ALA A 204 -2.08 -2.65 -14.19
N LEU A 205 -1.38 -3.65 -13.69
CA LEU A 205 -0.11 -4.13 -14.24
C LEU A 205 -0.33 -5.45 -15.00
N SER A 206 0.35 -5.63 -16.12
CA SER A 206 0.40 -6.91 -16.84
C SER A 206 1.12 -7.97 -16.01
N GLU A 207 0.87 -9.24 -16.32
CA GLU A 207 1.56 -10.35 -15.65
C GLU A 207 3.08 -10.33 -15.88
N GLU A 208 3.53 -9.78 -17.01
CA GLU A 208 4.94 -9.58 -17.27
C GLU A 208 5.54 -8.54 -16.31
N THR A 209 4.89 -7.38 -16.17
CA THR A 209 5.34 -6.31 -15.27
C THR A 209 5.26 -6.73 -13.79
N LYS A 210 4.25 -7.50 -13.39
CA LYS A 210 4.17 -8.07 -12.04
C LYS A 210 5.37 -8.97 -11.72
N LYS A 211 5.81 -9.79 -12.68
CA LYS A 211 7.02 -10.61 -12.52
C LYS A 211 8.29 -9.76 -12.39
N LEU A 212 8.38 -8.65 -13.15
CA LEU A 212 9.50 -7.72 -13.07
C LEU A 212 9.54 -6.96 -11.74
N SER A 213 8.39 -6.63 -11.15
CA SER A 213 8.33 -5.96 -9.84
C SER A 213 8.79 -6.86 -8.67
N LEU A 214 8.89 -8.18 -8.90
CA LEU A 214 9.46 -9.17 -7.97
C LEU A 214 10.95 -9.44 -8.23
N ILE A 215 11.61 -8.69 -9.14
CA ILE A 215 13.04 -8.88 -9.42
C ILE A 215 13.84 -8.47 -8.19
N HIS A 216 14.66 -9.40 -7.73
CA HIS A 216 15.65 -9.16 -6.69
C HIS A 216 16.66 -8.09 -7.13
N ILE A 217 16.92 -7.14 -6.26
CA ILE A 217 17.97 -6.12 -6.50
C ILE A 217 19.35 -6.78 -6.67
N SER A 218 19.49 -8.02 -6.24
CA SER A 218 20.75 -8.77 -6.22
C SER A 218 20.99 -9.73 -7.40
N GLU A 219 20.11 -9.87 -8.39
CA GLU A 219 20.45 -10.75 -9.53
C GLU A 219 21.38 -10.05 -10.56
N PRO A 220 22.49 -10.72 -11.00
CA PRO A 220 22.83 -12.15 -10.84
C PRO A 220 23.96 -12.46 -9.85
N THR A 221 24.28 -11.59 -8.94
CA THR A 221 25.32 -11.87 -7.94
C THR A 221 24.69 -12.01 -6.55
N ARG A 222 24.56 -13.24 -6.06
CA ARG A 222 24.45 -13.52 -4.64
C ARG A 222 25.62 -12.84 -3.92
N LEU A 223 25.44 -11.60 -3.50
CA LEU A 223 26.29 -11.00 -2.50
C LEU A 223 25.99 -11.73 -1.20
N GLN A 224 26.79 -12.75 -0.90
CA GLN A 224 26.94 -13.23 0.45
C GLN A 224 27.43 -12.05 1.30
N LEU A 225 26.53 -11.33 1.94
CA LEU A 225 26.84 -10.56 3.11
C LEU A 225 26.97 -11.57 4.26
N ILE A 226 28.11 -12.21 4.33
CA ILE A 226 28.53 -13.01 5.49
C ILE A 226 29.27 -12.09 6.42
N SER A 227 28.75 -12.07 7.67
CA SER A 227 29.30 -11.64 8.95
C SER A 227 29.84 -10.24 9.05
#